data_5f64cf0b396773ffa2e603a590b385ec
#
_entry.id   5f64cf0b396773ffa2e603a590b385ec
#
_cell.length_a   1.000
_cell.length_b   1.000
_cell.length_c   1.000
_cell.angle_alpha   90.00
_cell.angle_beta   90.00
_cell.angle_gamma   90.00
#
_symmetry.space_group_name_H-M   'P 1'
#
loop_
_entity.id
_entity.type
_entity.pdbx_description
1 polymer ?
#
loop_
_entity_poly.entity_id
_entity_poly.type
_entity_poly.pdbx_seq_one_letter_code
_entity_poly.pdbx_strand_id
1 'polypeptide(L)'
;MKNKKISIRIIFPVVMSASIAACIISCILLFSYYFSTYFQKDAIEKIGKQRDFLAQSLETQIENINVLINRIYYQNIKKYDVDSARFAEEMEQQIFLEEKCLYGLALYDIDGESIWHSGTFAEQEDAKEMAWFLQAKENIETISYGRRRLVRPQEDSYVFEISRYVEYIKDGNMRSGILLMEYYTDSVDEILSHYRNQKSAYCYLLDDQKNMLYHPFDKEIASGLYKEKTIESALSCKNYRIEKADGQQWLIEGQQIGYTGWNMVVVNSMDSLVLESHNLHYLVWFILLLIGVILIFLDTLVFHNFTNPIYRLLRTMEKFGKGDYNARAQEEGIGELKNVSIHFNIMADKMTEHRRK
;
A
#
# COMPACT_ATOMS: atom_id res chain seq x y z
N MET A 1 -43.28 47.65 15.84
CA MET A 1 -42.78 46.50 15.05
C MET A 1 -43.85 45.42 15.02
N LYS A 2 -44.50 45.18 13.86
CA LYS A 2 -45.52 44.11 13.70
C LYS A 2 -44.81 42.75 13.75
N ASN A 3 -44.99 41.98 14.83
CA ASN A 3 -44.60 40.57 14.85
C ASN A 3 -45.39 39.85 13.75
N LYS A 4 -44.77 39.59 12.60
CA LYS A 4 -45.26 38.70 11.60
C LYS A 4 -45.25 37.28 12.21
N LYS A 5 -46.43 36.82 12.74
CA LYS A 5 -46.60 35.42 13.14
C LYS A 5 -46.41 34.56 11.89
N ILE A 6 -45.24 33.92 11.77
CA ILE A 6 -44.95 33.01 10.67
C ILE A 6 -45.92 31.83 10.84
N SER A 7 -46.61 31.43 9.78
CA SER A 7 -47.58 30.34 9.81
C SER A 7 -46.90 29.00 10.06
N ILE A 8 -47.48 28.19 10.96
CA ILE A 8 -47.03 26.80 11.23
C ILE A 8 -46.90 25.99 9.93
N ARG A 9 -47.70 26.31 8.93
CA ARG A 9 -47.66 25.70 7.59
C ARG A 9 -46.30 25.88 6.90
N ILE A 10 -45.61 26.95 7.18
CA ILE A 10 -44.28 27.22 6.60
C ILE A 10 -43.16 26.74 7.54
N ILE A 11 -43.36 26.91 8.87
CA ILE A 11 -42.34 26.54 9.86
C ILE A 11 -42.11 25.03 9.88
N PHE A 12 -43.17 24.24 9.88
CA PHE A 12 -43.08 22.78 10.05
C PHE A 12 -42.26 22.10 8.93
N PRO A 13 -42.59 22.27 7.62
CA PRO A 13 -41.82 21.65 6.57
C PRO A 13 -40.37 22.22 6.50
N VAL A 14 -40.15 23.51 6.78
CA VAL A 14 -38.82 24.10 6.79
C VAL A 14 -37.96 23.50 7.92
N VAL A 15 -38.51 23.30 9.11
CA VAL A 15 -37.79 22.70 10.23
C VAL A 15 -37.50 21.22 9.96
N MET A 16 -38.44 20.48 9.40
CA MET A 16 -38.27 19.07 9.04
C MET A 16 -37.17 18.92 7.95
N SER A 17 -37.31 19.67 6.86
CA SER A 17 -36.29 19.65 5.78
C SER A 17 -34.89 20.08 6.28
N ALA A 18 -34.80 21.08 7.14
CA ALA A 18 -33.55 21.50 7.75
C ALA A 18 -32.94 20.43 8.67
N SER A 19 -33.77 19.71 9.45
CA SER A 19 -33.28 18.62 10.29
C SER A 19 -32.80 17.42 9.48
N ILE A 20 -33.47 17.08 8.38
CA ILE A 20 -33.07 16.04 7.45
C ILE A 20 -31.74 16.43 6.79
N ALA A 21 -31.59 17.66 6.30
CA ALA A 21 -30.36 18.16 5.72
C ALA A 21 -29.19 18.13 6.71
N ALA A 22 -29.41 18.55 7.96
CA ALA A 22 -28.41 18.49 9.02
C ALA A 22 -27.96 17.05 9.33
N CYS A 23 -28.92 16.11 9.37
CA CYS A 23 -28.63 14.69 9.56
C CYS A 23 -27.80 14.11 8.42
N ILE A 24 -28.16 14.42 7.16
CA ILE A 24 -27.40 13.99 5.98
C ILE A 24 -25.97 14.54 6.01
N ILE A 25 -25.81 15.84 6.29
CA ILE A 25 -24.49 16.47 6.39
C ILE A 25 -23.66 15.82 7.50
N SER A 26 -24.26 15.56 8.66
CA SER A 26 -23.57 14.88 9.76
C SER A 26 -23.13 13.46 9.37
N CYS A 27 -23.98 12.69 8.70
CA CYS A 27 -23.64 11.35 8.18
C CYS A 27 -22.48 11.41 7.17
N ILE A 28 -22.50 12.39 6.26
CA ILE A 28 -21.43 12.60 5.29
C ILE A 28 -20.10 12.89 5.98
N LEU A 29 -20.07 13.79 6.96
CA LEU A 29 -18.85 14.16 7.68
C LEU A 29 -18.30 12.96 8.48
N LEU A 30 -19.15 12.26 9.21
CA LEU A 30 -18.77 11.06 9.95
C LEU A 30 -18.24 9.97 9.02
N PHE A 31 -18.94 9.70 7.92
CA PHE A 31 -18.52 8.71 6.95
C PHE A 31 -17.16 9.09 6.33
N SER A 32 -16.99 10.33 5.91
CA SER A 32 -15.71 10.81 5.32
C SER A 32 -14.55 10.63 6.29
N TYR A 33 -14.77 10.96 7.57
CA TYR A 33 -13.74 10.79 8.62
C TYR A 33 -13.39 9.31 8.85
N TYR A 34 -14.40 8.45 9.08
CA TYR A 34 -14.18 7.02 9.33
C TYR A 34 -13.63 6.31 8.11
N PHE A 35 -14.11 6.65 6.93
CA PHE A 35 -13.63 6.05 5.69
C PHE A 35 -12.16 6.37 5.44
N SER A 36 -11.76 7.64 5.58
CA SER A 36 -10.35 8.04 5.41
C SER A 36 -9.42 7.31 6.39
N THR A 37 -9.81 7.21 7.67
CA THR A 37 -9.01 6.54 8.70
C THR A 37 -8.92 5.03 8.49
N TYR A 38 -10.05 4.40 8.17
CA TYR A 38 -10.10 2.96 7.91
C TYR A 38 -9.30 2.59 6.67
N PHE A 39 -9.46 3.37 5.61
CA PHE A 39 -8.78 3.13 4.34
C PHE A 39 -7.26 3.29 4.45
N GLN A 40 -6.78 4.30 5.16
CA GLN A 40 -5.34 4.45 5.43
C GLN A 40 -4.78 3.23 6.17
N LYS A 41 -5.47 2.75 7.18
CA LYS A 41 -5.05 1.57 7.94
C LYS A 41 -5.02 0.31 7.09
N ASP A 42 -6.05 0.07 6.28
CA ASP A 42 -6.13 -1.07 5.36
C ASP A 42 -5.03 -1.03 4.29
N ALA A 43 -4.76 0.16 3.74
CA ALA A 43 -3.69 0.37 2.78
C ALA A 43 -2.31 0.07 3.37
N ILE A 44 -2.02 0.54 4.59
CA ILE A 44 -0.77 0.25 5.30
C ILE A 44 -0.63 -1.25 5.53
N GLU A 45 -1.68 -1.94 6.00
CA GLU A 45 -1.65 -3.38 6.23
C GLU A 45 -1.42 -4.17 4.93
N LYS A 46 -2.06 -3.77 3.84
CA LYS A 46 -1.90 -4.40 2.52
C LYS A 46 -0.47 -4.25 1.99
N ILE A 47 0.12 -3.06 2.14
CA ILE A 47 1.50 -2.80 1.73
C ILE A 47 2.46 -3.59 2.61
N GLY A 48 2.24 -3.66 3.92
CA GLY A 48 3.03 -4.48 4.82
C GLY A 48 3.05 -5.95 4.39
N LYS A 49 1.90 -6.52 4.01
CA LYS A 49 1.82 -7.90 3.48
C LYS A 49 2.58 -8.07 2.16
N GLN A 50 2.52 -7.07 1.27
CA GLN A 50 3.28 -7.10 0.02
C GLN A 50 4.79 -7.01 0.28
N ARG A 51 5.22 -6.13 1.18
CA ARG A 51 6.62 -6.03 1.64
C ARG A 51 7.11 -7.36 2.19
N ASP A 52 6.34 -7.99 3.09
CA ASP A 52 6.71 -9.27 3.71
C ASP A 52 6.83 -10.38 2.66
N PHE A 53 5.94 -10.40 1.66
CA PHE A 53 6.02 -11.33 0.54
C PHE A 53 7.29 -11.13 -0.30
N LEU A 54 7.64 -9.88 -0.62
CA LEU A 54 8.87 -9.56 -1.35
C LEU A 54 10.11 -9.94 -0.54
N ALA A 55 10.14 -9.63 0.75
CA ALA A 55 11.23 -9.99 1.64
C ALA A 55 11.43 -11.51 1.69
N GLN A 56 10.36 -12.27 1.84
CA GLN A 56 10.42 -13.74 1.84
C GLN A 56 10.90 -14.30 0.49
N SER A 57 10.50 -13.68 -0.62
CA SER A 57 10.98 -14.06 -1.95
C SER A 57 12.47 -13.82 -2.12
N LEU A 58 12.98 -12.67 -1.64
CA LEU A 58 14.40 -12.38 -1.62
C LEU A 58 15.18 -13.32 -0.69
N GLU A 59 14.67 -13.59 0.51
CA GLU A 59 15.29 -14.55 1.44
C GLU A 59 15.40 -15.95 0.84
N THR A 60 14.36 -16.39 0.11
CA THR A 60 14.40 -17.66 -0.62
C THR A 60 15.50 -17.66 -1.70
N GLN A 61 15.65 -16.55 -2.42
CA GLN A 61 16.70 -16.42 -3.43
C GLN A 61 18.10 -16.42 -2.81
N ILE A 62 18.26 -15.73 -1.68
CA ILE A 62 19.52 -15.74 -0.90
C ILE A 62 19.86 -17.13 -0.40
N GLU A 63 18.87 -17.91 0.05
CA GLU A 63 19.10 -19.30 0.45
C GLU A 63 19.54 -20.17 -0.73
N ASN A 64 19.00 -19.98 -1.93
CA ASN A 64 19.48 -20.66 -3.14
C ASN A 64 20.96 -20.31 -3.44
N ILE A 65 21.35 -19.04 -3.27
CA ILE A 65 22.73 -18.59 -3.41
C ILE A 65 23.63 -19.27 -2.36
N ASN A 66 23.17 -19.34 -1.10
CA ASN A 66 23.90 -20.02 -0.02
C ASN A 66 24.10 -21.49 -0.31
N VAL A 67 23.07 -22.18 -0.78
CA VAL A 67 23.15 -23.59 -1.18
C VAL A 67 24.16 -23.78 -2.29
N LEU A 68 24.16 -22.89 -3.29
CA LEU A 68 25.09 -22.97 -4.42
C LEU A 68 26.55 -22.77 -3.97
N ILE A 69 26.88 -21.71 -3.25
CA ILE A 69 28.27 -21.44 -2.82
C ILE A 69 28.77 -22.53 -1.86
N ASN A 70 27.89 -23.04 -0.98
CA ASN A 70 28.20 -24.16 -0.09
C ASN A 70 28.46 -25.45 -0.85
N ARG A 71 27.66 -25.74 -1.89
CA ARG A 71 27.84 -26.91 -2.75
C ARG A 71 29.21 -26.86 -3.46
N ILE A 72 29.54 -25.72 -4.07
CA ILE A 72 30.83 -25.49 -4.72
C ILE A 72 31.98 -25.71 -3.70
N TYR A 73 31.87 -25.13 -2.51
CA TYR A 73 32.90 -25.26 -1.49
C TYR A 73 33.09 -26.72 -1.05
N TYR A 74 32.06 -27.40 -0.58
CA TYR A 74 32.19 -28.74 0.02
C TYR A 74 32.37 -29.85 -0.99
N GLN A 75 31.80 -29.74 -2.18
CA GLN A 75 31.86 -30.80 -3.19
C GLN A 75 33.07 -30.69 -4.12
N ASN A 76 33.62 -29.48 -4.29
CA ASN A 76 34.72 -29.23 -5.24
C ASN A 76 35.98 -28.74 -4.52
N ILE A 77 35.96 -27.54 -3.91
CA ILE A 77 37.14 -26.86 -3.38
C ILE A 77 37.78 -27.65 -2.20
N LYS A 78 36.98 -28.15 -1.27
CA LYS A 78 37.45 -28.90 -0.13
C LYS A 78 37.82 -30.36 -0.45
N LYS A 79 37.43 -30.84 -1.65
CA LYS A 79 37.54 -32.27 -2.02
C LYS A 79 38.70 -32.56 -2.94
N TYR A 80 38.98 -31.68 -3.89
CA TYR A 80 39.98 -31.87 -4.92
C TYR A 80 41.16 -30.93 -4.74
N ASP A 81 42.39 -31.40 -5.07
CA ASP A 81 43.55 -30.53 -5.14
C ASP A 81 43.40 -29.54 -6.28
N VAL A 82 43.60 -28.24 -6.01
CA VAL A 82 43.35 -27.14 -6.94
C VAL A 82 44.19 -27.21 -8.19
N ASP A 83 45.36 -27.86 -8.14
CA ASP A 83 46.27 -28.05 -9.28
C ASP A 83 45.91 -29.32 -10.11
N SER A 84 44.87 -30.08 -9.68
CA SER A 84 44.45 -31.27 -10.39
C SER A 84 43.56 -30.96 -11.60
N ALA A 85 43.72 -31.72 -12.70
CA ALA A 85 42.86 -31.61 -13.85
C ALA A 85 41.38 -31.87 -13.51
N ARG A 86 41.11 -32.73 -12.51
CA ARG A 86 39.78 -33.03 -12.03
C ARG A 86 39.09 -31.88 -11.34
N PHE A 87 39.85 -31.09 -10.57
CA PHE A 87 39.31 -29.85 -9.97
C PHE A 87 38.82 -28.88 -11.07
N ALA A 88 39.66 -28.61 -12.08
CA ALA A 88 39.31 -27.73 -13.18
C ALA A 88 38.04 -28.21 -13.93
N GLU A 89 37.99 -29.51 -14.26
CA GLU A 89 36.83 -30.11 -14.95
C GLU A 89 35.52 -29.98 -14.14
N GLU A 90 35.57 -30.31 -12.85
CA GLU A 90 34.39 -30.21 -11.97
C GLU A 90 33.94 -28.76 -11.75
N MET A 91 34.87 -27.80 -11.63
CA MET A 91 34.54 -26.37 -11.52
C MET A 91 33.95 -25.81 -12.81
N GLU A 92 34.48 -26.16 -13.99
CA GLU A 92 33.90 -25.77 -15.27
C GLU A 92 32.50 -26.37 -15.46
N GLN A 93 32.29 -27.63 -15.04
CA GLN A 93 30.98 -28.24 -15.07
C GLN A 93 29.98 -27.53 -14.18
N GLN A 94 30.36 -27.07 -12.97
CA GLN A 94 29.47 -26.29 -12.10
C GLN A 94 29.07 -24.97 -12.75
N ILE A 95 30.01 -24.26 -13.37
CA ILE A 95 29.73 -23.01 -14.07
C ILE A 95 28.77 -23.22 -15.24
N PHE A 96 28.99 -24.27 -16.01
CA PHE A 96 28.13 -24.63 -17.14
C PHE A 96 26.70 -24.96 -16.70
N LEU A 97 26.55 -25.71 -15.60
CA LEU A 97 25.24 -26.07 -15.06
C LEU A 97 24.46 -24.86 -14.52
N GLU A 98 25.16 -23.86 -14.02
CA GLU A 98 24.59 -22.67 -13.39
C GLU A 98 24.78 -21.40 -14.24
N GLU A 99 25.05 -21.53 -15.56
CA GLU A 99 25.38 -20.42 -16.46
C GLU A 99 24.37 -19.28 -16.49
N LYS A 100 23.09 -19.57 -16.12
CA LYS A 100 22.01 -18.58 -16.03
C LYS A 100 22.11 -17.68 -14.80
N CYS A 101 22.72 -18.20 -13.75
CA CYS A 101 22.80 -17.53 -12.44
C CYS A 101 24.22 -17.07 -12.10
N LEU A 102 25.21 -17.81 -12.63
CA LEU A 102 26.60 -17.66 -12.25
C LEU A 102 27.40 -17.03 -13.40
N TYR A 103 27.95 -15.83 -13.17
CA TYR A 103 28.84 -15.19 -14.13
C TYR A 103 30.25 -15.76 -14.05
N GLY A 104 30.77 -15.95 -12.84
CA GLY A 104 32.12 -16.45 -12.65
C GLY A 104 32.42 -16.86 -11.22
N LEU A 105 33.51 -17.61 -11.08
CA LEU A 105 34.08 -18.06 -9.82
C LEU A 105 35.59 -17.76 -9.81
N ALA A 106 36.12 -17.35 -8.66
CA ALA A 106 37.54 -17.22 -8.42
C ALA A 106 37.92 -17.67 -7.01
N LEU A 107 39.04 -18.32 -6.89
CA LEU A 107 39.66 -18.72 -5.63
C LEU A 107 40.97 -17.95 -5.44
N TYR A 108 41.05 -17.23 -4.33
CA TYR A 108 42.22 -16.50 -3.91
C TYR A 108 42.82 -17.11 -2.65
N ASP A 109 44.10 -16.98 -2.47
CA ASP A 109 44.71 -17.30 -1.19
C ASP A 109 44.45 -16.16 -0.16
N ILE A 110 44.93 -16.35 1.08
CA ILE A 110 44.72 -15.39 2.17
C ILE A 110 45.49 -14.06 1.97
N ASP A 111 46.46 -14.05 1.05
CA ASP A 111 47.29 -12.88 0.68
C ASP A 111 46.76 -12.15 -0.56
N GLY A 112 45.69 -12.67 -1.18
CA GLY A 112 44.99 -12.10 -2.32
C GLY A 112 45.55 -12.52 -3.67
N GLU A 113 46.47 -13.51 -3.70
CA GLU A 113 46.97 -14.10 -4.92
C GLU A 113 45.93 -15.02 -5.55
N SER A 114 45.71 -14.91 -6.86
CA SER A 114 44.77 -15.75 -7.58
C SER A 114 45.30 -17.19 -7.67
N ILE A 115 44.52 -18.13 -7.18
CA ILE A 115 44.79 -19.58 -7.22
C ILE A 115 44.14 -20.20 -8.45
N TRP A 116 42.91 -19.86 -8.69
CA TRP A 116 42.12 -20.35 -9.81
C TRP A 116 40.98 -19.39 -10.12
N HIS A 117 40.60 -19.24 -11.38
CA HIS A 117 39.42 -18.52 -11.80
C HIS A 117 38.79 -19.13 -13.04
N SER A 118 37.49 -18.92 -13.24
CA SER A 118 36.78 -19.30 -14.46
C SER A 118 37.20 -18.45 -15.66
N GLY A 119 37.09 -18.98 -16.86
CA GLY A 119 37.52 -18.25 -18.09
C GLY A 119 36.74 -16.97 -18.37
N THR A 120 35.58 -16.78 -17.80
CA THR A 120 34.74 -15.56 -17.92
C THR A 120 35.08 -14.51 -16.87
N PHE A 121 35.83 -14.87 -15.84
CA PHE A 121 36.20 -14.00 -14.75
C PHE A 121 37.37 -13.10 -15.12
N ALA A 122 37.24 -11.78 -14.93
CA ALA A 122 38.33 -10.86 -15.06
C ALA A 122 39.11 -10.79 -13.74
N GLU A 123 40.37 -11.21 -13.78
CA GLU A 123 41.26 -11.17 -12.61
C GLU A 123 41.33 -9.76 -12.02
N GLN A 124 41.19 -9.65 -10.70
CA GLN A 124 41.23 -8.37 -9.98
C GLN A 124 42.66 -8.18 -9.44
N GLU A 125 43.37 -7.18 -9.93
CA GLU A 125 44.80 -6.94 -9.62
C GLU A 125 45.07 -6.71 -8.13
N ASP A 126 44.14 -6.16 -7.35
CA ASP A 126 44.27 -5.85 -5.91
C ASP A 126 43.19 -6.50 -5.05
N ALA A 127 42.97 -7.80 -5.23
CA ALA A 127 41.89 -8.52 -4.54
C ALA A 127 41.88 -8.31 -3.02
N LYS A 128 43.03 -8.29 -2.37
CA LYS A 128 43.20 -8.09 -0.91
C LYS A 128 42.71 -6.74 -0.39
N GLU A 129 42.56 -5.73 -1.25
CA GLU A 129 42.07 -4.40 -0.89
C GLU A 129 40.54 -4.27 -1.13
N MET A 130 39.95 -5.24 -1.81
CA MET A 130 38.53 -5.24 -2.13
C MET A 130 37.66 -5.53 -0.92
N ALA A 131 36.51 -4.86 -0.83
CA ALA A 131 35.57 -4.98 0.29
C ALA A 131 35.10 -6.42 0.50
N TRP A 132 34.76 -7.15 -0.58
CA TRP A 132 34.33 -8.55 -0.52
C TRP A 132 35.39 -9.47 0.07
N PHE A 133 36.70 -9.19 -0.21
CA PHE A 133 37.80 -9.99 0.31
C PHE A 133 38.01 -9.75 1.81
N LEU A 134 38.02 -8.48 2.22
CA LEU A 134 38.18 -8.07 3.63
C LEU A 134 37.01 -8.59 4.47
N GLN A 135 35.79 -8.46 3.98
CA GLN A 135 34.61 -8.97 4.68
C GLN A 135 34.64 -10.49 4.87
N ALA A 136 35.02 -11.26 3.83
CA ALA A 136 35.13 -12.72 3.94
C ALA A 136 36.29 -13.14 4.87
N LYS A 137 37.36 -12.37 4.93
CA LYS A 137 38.51 -12.63 5.82
C LYS A 137 38.17 -12.34 7.29
N GLU A 138 37.32 -11.35 7.56
CA GLU A 138 36.82 -11.02 8.90
C GLU A 138 35.73 -11.99 9.36
N ASN A 139 34.87 -12.42 8.45
CA ASN A 139 33.70 -13.26 8.75
C ASN A 139 33.89 -14.70 8.30
N ILE A 140 34.78 -15.43 8.96
CA ILE A 140 35.21 -16.78 8.55
C ILE A 140 34.05 -17.80 8.49
N GLU A 141 33.04 -17.65 9.34
CA GLU A 141 31.93 -18.61 9.45
C GLU A 141 30.76 -18.31 8.53
N THR A 142 30.67 -17.08 8.00
CA THR A 142 29.51 -16.60 7.25
C THR A 142 29.86 -16.29 5.79
N ILE A 143 28.82 -16.25 4.95
CA ILE A 143 28.92 -15.78 3.58
C ILE A 143 28.77 -14.25 3.61
N SER A 144 29.66 -13.55 2.92
CA SER A 144 29.63 -12.10 2.79
C SER A 144 28.99 -11.70 1.46
N TYR A 145 28.04 -10.79 1.53
CA TYR A 145 27.31 -10.25 0.38
C TYR A 145 27.82 -8.85 0.08
N GLY A 146 28.59 -8.74 -1.00
CA GLY A 146 29.20 -7.49 -1.43
C GLY A 146 28.28 -6.65 -2.30
N ARG A 147 28.91 -5.69 -2.99
CA ARG A 147 28.22 -4.72 -3.84
C ARG A 147 27.76 -5.30 -5.18
N ARG A 148 26.88 -4.56 -5.84
CA ARG A 148 26.50 -4.78 -7.25
C ARG A 148 27.59 -4.20 -8.16
N ARG A 149 28.02 -4.99 -9.16
CA ARG A 149 29.03 -4.60 -10.14
C ARG A 149 28.54 -4.83 -11.57
N LEU A 150 28.80 -3.88 -12.47
CA LEU A 150 28.50 -4.01 -13.89
C LEU A 150 29.56 -4.87 -14.57
N VAL A 151 29.16 -5.96 -15.23
CA VAL A 151 30.05 -6.91 -15.90
C VAL A 151 29.97 -6.84 -17.41
N ARG A 152 28.80 -6.53 -17.97
CA ARG A 152 28.59 -6.38 -19.41
C ARG A 152 27.85 -5.07 -19.69
N PRO A 153 28.58 -3.97 -19.95
CA PRO A 153 27.97 -2.66 -20.16
C PRO A 153 26.98 -2.60 -21.33
N GLN A 154 27.21 -3.39 -22.40
CA GLN A 154 26.34 -3.41 -23.58
C GLN A 154 24.98 -4.07 -23.30
N GLU A 155 24.92 -4.96 -22.32
CA GLU A 155 23.74 -5.74 -21.96
C GLU A 155 23.08 -5.25 -20.65
N ASP A 156 23.64 -4.18 -20.02
CA ASP A 156 23.24 -3.71 -18.67
C ASP A 156 23.26 -4.85 -17.61
N SER A 157 24.22 -5.79 -17.76
CA SER A 157 24.28 -6.99 -16.93
C SER A 157 25.13 -6.75 -15.69
N TYR A 158 24.54 -7.03 -14.53
CA TYR A 158 25.14 -6.82 -13.22
C TYR A 158 25.27 -8.12 -12.45
N VAL A 159 26.26 -8.15 -11.53
CA VAL A 159 26.46 -9.26 -10.60
C VAL A 159 26.56 -8.75 -9.17
N PHE A 160 26.20 -9.61 -8.21
CA PHE A 160 26.58 -9.46 -6.81
C PHE A 160 27.90 -10.17 -6.56
N GLU A 161 28.81 -9.52 -5.86
CA GLU A 161 30.06 -10.10 -5.37
C GLU A 161 29.77 -10.83 -4.06
N ILE A 162 29.75 -12.15 -4.09
CA ILE A 162 29.45 -13.00 -2.93
C ILE A 162 30.72 -13.76 -2.58
N SER A 163 31.17 -13.63 -1.36
CA SER A 163 32.45 -14.20 -0.95
C SER A 163 32.32 -15.03 0.32
N ARG A 164 33.24 -15.98 0.44
CA ARG A 164 33.31 -16.89 1.59
C ARG A 164 34.74 -17.27 1.89
N TYR A 165 35.11 -17.29 3.17
CA TYR A 165 36.31 -17.94 3.63
C TYR A 165 36.21 -19.47 3.42
N VAL A 166 37.25 -20.06 2.82
CA VAL A 166 37.30 -21.48 2.48
C VAL A 166 38.66 -22.10 2.82
N GLU A 167 38.65 -23.40 3.03
CA GLU A 167 39.86 -24.22 3.07
C GLU A 167 39.96 -24.99 1.76
N TYR A 168 41.12 -24.99 1.12
CA TYR A 168 41.39 -25.71 -0.13
C TYR A 168 42.64 -26.58 -0.04
N ILE A 169 42.76 -27.56 -0.91
CA ILE A 169 43.92 -28.46 -0.99
C ILE A 169 44.83 -27.99 -2.14
N LYS A 170 46.13 -27.79 -1.83
CA LYS A 170 47.16 -27.49 -2.82
C LYS A 170 48.42 -28.29 -2.50
N ASP A 171 48.97 -29.02 -3.46
CA ASP A 171 50.10 -29.95 -3.28
C ASP A 171 49.86 -30.93 -2.09
N GLY A 172 48.63 -31.42 -1.95
CA GLY A 172 48.25 -32.32 -0.87
C GLY A 172 48.15 -31.69 0.54
N ASN A 173 48.37 -30.37 0.67
CA ASN A 173 48.30 -29.62 1.91
C ASN A 173 47.01 -28.77 2.00
N MET A 174 46.41 -28.70 3.17
CA MET A 174 45.29 -27.83 3.43
C MET A 174 45.77 -26.37 3.58
N ARG A 175 45.19 -25.47 2.87
CA ARG A 175 45.46 -24.01 2.91
C ARG A 175 44.17 -23.24 3.05
N SER A 176 44.27 -22.02 3.52
CA SER A 176 43.12 -21.09 3.63
C SER A 176 43.07 -20.11 2.48
N GLY A 177 41.87 -19.74 2.07
CA GLY A 177 41.65 -18.77 1.03
C GLY A 177 40.26 -18.21 1.03
N ILE A 178 39.93 -17.46 -0.01
CA ILE A 178 38.65 -16.82 -0.20
C ILE A 178 38.06 -17.21 -1.56
N LEU A 179 36.88 -17.79 -1.54
CA LEU A 179 36.08 -18.04 -2.73
C LEU A 179 35.26 -16.79 -3.03
N LEU A 180 35.40 -16.25 -4.24
CA LEU A 180 34.52 -15.23 -4.79
C LEU A 180 33.59 -15.86 -5.82
N MET A 181 32.29 -15.60 -5.67
CA MET A 181 31.25 -15.98 -6.63
C MET A 181 30.59 -14.70 -7.15
N GLU A 182 30.59 -14.54 -8.45
CA GLU A 182 29.85 -13.46 -9.13
C GLU A 182 28.52 -14.00 -9.64
N TYR A 183 27.46 -13.61 -8.95
CA TYR A 183 26.09 -14.08 -9.18
C TYR A 183 25.29 -13.01 -9.91
N TYR A 184 24.61 -13.37 -11.03
CA TYR A 184 23.79 -12.42 -11.77
C TYR A 184 22.65 -11.86 -10.92
N THR A 185 22.38 -10.54 -11.08
CA THR A 185 21.33 -9.86 -10.32
C THR A 185 19.92 -10.14 -10.84
N ASP A 186 19.78 -10.72 -12.04
CA ASP A 186 18.54 -10.84 -12.81
C ASP A 186 17.37 -11.40 -11.99
N SER A 187 17.61 -12.44 -11.19
CA SER A 187 16.57 -13.05 -10.36
C SER A 187 16.08 -12.15 -9.20
N VAL A 188 16.99 -11.34 -8.64
CA VAL A 188 16.66 -10.34 -7.61
C VAL A 188 15.97 -9.15 -8.26
N ASP A 189 16.50 -8.68 -9.40
CA ASP A 189 15.94 -7.59 -10.18
C ASP A 189 14.50 -7.91 -10.66
N GLU A 190 14.25 -9.16 -11.07
CA GLU A 190 12.92 -9.65 -11.44
C GLU A 190 11.94 -9.58 -10.26
N ILE A 191 12.30 -10.13 -9.09
CA ILE A 191 11.47 -10.09 -7.88
C ILE A 191 11.09 -8.65 -7.54
N LEU A 192 12.05 -7.73 -7.53
CA LEU A 192 11.84 -6.34 -7.14
C LEU A 192 11.08 -5.55 -8.21
N SER A 193 11.30 -5.84 -9.49
CA SER A 193 10.66 -5.15 -10.61
C SER A 193 9.15 -5.35 -10.65
N HIS A 194 8.64 -6.49 -10.16
CA HIS A 194 7.21 -6.77 -10.07
C HIS A 194 6.46 -5.79 -9.13
N TYR A 195 7.17 -5.14 -8.22
CA TYR A 195 6.58 -4.13 -7.33
C TYR A 195 6.46 -2.75 -7.97
N ARG A 196 6.96 -2.55 -9.19
CA ARG A 196 6.94 -1.25 -9.86
C ARG A 196 5.56 -0.95 -10.43
N ASN A 197 4.88 0.06 -9.91
CA ASN A 197 3.69 0.66 -10.51
C ASN A 197 3.99 2.13 -10.87
N GLN A 198 4.68 2.33 -11.98
CA GLN A 198 5.14 3.65 -12.46
C GLN A 198 5.95 4.39 -11.35
N LYS A 199 5.72 5.69 -11.16
CA LYS A 199 6.40 6.47 -10.12
C LYS A 199 5.65 6.51 -8.76
N SER A 200 4.53 5.82 -8.67
CA SER A 200 3.66 5.87 -7.49
C SER A 200 3.88 4.75 -6.48
N ALA A 201 4.52 3.63 -6.90
CA ALA A 201 4.90 2.53 -6.04
C ALA A 201 6.17 1.88 -6.59
N TYR A 202 7.18 1.72 -5.78
CA TYR A 202 8.44 1.08 -6.13
C TYR A 202 9.16 0.55 -4.90
N CYS A 203 10.12 -0.34 -5.12
CA CYS A 203 11.04 -0.76 -4.07
C CYS A 203 12.48 -0.63 -4.55
N TYR A 204 13.38 -0.51 -3.59
CA TYR A 204 14.82 -0.48 -3.83
C TYR A 204 15.56 -1.26 -2.74
N LEU A 205 16.81 -1.60 -3.01
CA LEU A 205 17.65 -2.40 -2.13
C LEU A 205 18.94 -1.64 -1.81
N LEU A 206 19.30 -1.59 -0.54
CA LEU A 206 20.52 -0.98 -0.02
C LEU A 206 21.39 -2.02 0.67
N ASP A 207 22.70 -1.81 0.68
CA ASP A 207 23.60 -2.52 1.59
C ASP A 207 23.61 -1.90 3.00
N ASP A 208 24.41 -2.46 3.91
CA ASP A 208 24.60 -1.98 5.28
C ASP A 208 25.29 -0.59 5.33
N GLN A 209 26.01 -0.20 4.29
CA GLN A 209 26.67 1.09 4.15
C GLN A 209 25.80 2.13 3.43
N LYS A 210 24.54 1.81 3.12
CA LYS A 210 23.56 2.63 2.39
C LYS A 210 23.87 2.83 0.91
N ASN A 211 24.72 2.00 0.33
CA ASN A 211 24.91 2.02 -1.11
C ASN A 211 23.73 1.35 -1.80
N MET A 212 23.36 1.87 -2.98
CA MET A 212 22.27 1.34 -3.78
C MET A 212 22.69 0.02 -4.44
N LEU A 213 21.99 -1.07 -4.11
CA LEU A 213 22.16 -2.37 -4.76
C LEU A 213 21.18 -2.56 -5.92
N TYR A 214 19.97 -2.05 -5.79
CA TYR A 214 18.94 -2.06 -6.82
C TYR A 214 18.06 -0.83 -6.68
N HIS A 215 17.72 -0.23 -7.82
CA HIS A 215 16.70 0.81 -7.89
C HIS A 215 15.98 0.75 -9.26
N PRO A 216 14.65 0.86 -9.33
CA PRO A 216 13.95 0.81 -10.61
C PRO A 216 14.22 2.00 -11.54
N PHE A 217 14.89 3.04 -11.01
CA PHE A 217 15.32 4.24 -11.75
C PHE A 217 16.85 4.39 -11.76
N ASP A 218 17.58 3.28 -11.83
CA ASP A 218 19.05 3.27 -11.80
C ASP A 218 19.67 4.19 -12.88
N LYS A 219 19.08 4.20 -14.09
CA LYS A 219 19.55 5.03 -15.21
C LYS A 219 19.36 6.52 -14.94
N GLU A 220 18.23 6.89 -14.37
CA GLU A 220 17.92 8.27 -13.98
C GLU A 220 18.80 8.74 -12.81
N ILE A 221 19.11 7.85 -11.86
CA ILE A 221 20.03 8.12 -10.75
C ILE A 221 21.45 8.32 -11.29
N ALA A 222 21.94 7.41 -12.14
CA ALA A 222 23.27 7.50 -12.74
C ALA A 222 23.46 8.74 -13.60
N SER A 223 22.41 9.21 -14.29
CA SER A 223 22.42 10.44 -15.07
C SER A 223 22.19 11.73 -14.25
N GLY A 224 21.94 11.62 -12.95
CA GLY A 224 21.65 12.74 -12.06
C GLY A 224 20.24 13.36 -12.23
N LEU A 225 19.39 12.73 -13.03
CA LEU A 225 18.00 13.18 -13.26
C LEU A 225 17.06 12.83 -12.09
N TYR A 226 17.43 11.86 -11.27
CA TYR A 226 16.66 11.45 -10.09
C TYR A 226 17.59 11.28 -8.90
N LYS A 227 17.13 11.70 -7.73
CA LYS A 227 17.80 11.45 -6.44
C LYS A 227 16.82 10.86 -5.46
N GLU A 228 17.12 9.69 -4.91
CA GLU A 228 16.29 9.07 -3.89
C GLU A 228 16.37 9.88 -2.58
N LYS A 229 15.20 10.30 -2.08
CA LYS A 229 15.08 11.15 -0.88
C LYS A 229 14.68 10.36 0.37
N THR A 230 14.22 9.13 0.21
CA THR A 230 13.61 8.35 1.28
C THR A 230 14.58 7.49 2.09
N ILE A 231 15.86 7.43 1.70
CA ILE A 231 16.89 6.55 2.30
C ILE A 231 17.01 6.75 3.82
N GLU A 232 17.13 8.00 4.29
CA GLU A 232 17.28 8.28 5.72
C GLU A 232 16.01 7.95 6.51
N SER A 233 14.86 8.22 5.92
CA SER A 233 13.56 7.91 6.52
C SER A 233 13.34 6.41 6.64
N ALA A 234 13.71 5.64 5.63
CA ALA A 234 13.59 4.19 5.60
C ALA A 234 14.40 3.50 6.69
N LEU A 235 15.65 3.93 6.87
CA LEU A 235 16.58 3.33 7.84
C LEU A 235 16.30 3.73 9.29
N SER A 236 15.58 4.82 9.51
CA SER A 236 15.20 5.29 10.86
C SER A 236 13.89 4.69 11.37
N CYS A 237 13.17 3.92 10.55
CA CYS A 237 11.84 3.40 10.89
C CYS A 237 11.90 1.96 11.36
N LYS A 238 11.19 1.66 12.48
CA LYS A 238 11.02 0.27 12.93
C LYS A 238 9.90 -0.47 12.16
N ASN A 239 8.85 0.24 11.67
CA ASN A 239 7.73 -0.37 10.97
C ASN A 239 7.42 0.35 9.66
N TYR A 240 6.89 1.59 9.73
CA TYR A 240 6.62 2.42 8.57
C TYR A 240 6.75 3.91 8.93
N ARG A 241 6.91 4.74 7.93
CA ARG A 241 6.88 6.19 8.05
C ARG A 241 6.05 6.81 6.93
N ILE A 242 5.25 7.82 7.28
CA ILE A 242 4.55 8.64 6.30
C ILE A 242 5.28 9.98 6.22
N GLU A 243 5.76 10.31 5.04
CA GLU A 243 6.50 11.54 4.77
C GLU A 243 5.82 12.36 3.68
N LYS A 244 5.88 13.70 3.82
CA LYS A 244 5.41 14.61 2.78
C LYS A 244 6.59 15.09 1.95
N ALA A 245 6.61 14.72 0.67
CA ALA A 245 7.59 15.20 -0.28
C ALA A 245 6.89 15.60 -1.59
N ASP A 246 7.31 16.72 -2.17
CA ASP A 246 6.80 17.23 -3.45
C ASP A 246 5.26 17.38 -3.50
N GLY A 247 4.63 17.72 -2.35
CA GLY A 247 3.18 17.91 -2.23
C GLY A 247 2.37 16.61 -2.09
N GLN A 248 3.00 15.44 -2.12
CA GLN A 248 2.40 14.13 -1.96
C GLN A 248 2.79 13.50 -0.62
N GLN A 249 1.97 12.56 -0.15
CA GLN A 249 2.27 11.74 1.03
C GLN A 249 2.82 10.39 0.58
N TRP A 250 3.99 10.02 1.12
CA TRP A 250 4.66 8.77 0.82
C TRP A 250 4.67 7.87 2.05
N LEU A 251 4.25 6.63 1.87
CA LEU A 251 4.41 5.55 2.85
C LEU A 251 5.71 4.82 2.54
N ILE A 252 6.61 4.80 3.51
CA ILE A 252 7.95 4.23 3.41
C ILE A 252 8.06 3.12 4.44
N GLU A 253 8.42 1.92 4.00
CA GLU A 253 8.64 0.76 4.85
C GLU A 253 9.98 0.12 4.52
N GLY A 254 10.82 -0.08 5.54
CA GLY A 254 12.09 -0.78 5.43
C GLY A 254 12.06 -2.15 6.08
N GLN A 255 12.76 -3.12 5.49
CA GLN A 255 12.94 -4.45 6.05
C GLN A 255 14.33 -5.00 5.72
N GLN A 256 15.03 -5.48 6.76
CA GLN A 256 16.30 -6.17 6.58
C GLN A 256 16.06 -7.57 6.02
N ILE A 257 16.90 -8.00 5.08
CA ILE A 257 16.79 -9.27 4.39
C ILE A 257 17.79 -10.27 4.97
N GLY A 258 17.29 -11.19 5.74
CA GLY A 258 18.08 -12.25 6.35
C GLY A 258 19.36 -11.77 7.03
N TYR A 259 20.48 -12.43 6.76
CA TYR A 259 21.81 -12.14 7.32
C TYR A 259 22.72 -11.38 6.34
N THR A 260 22.20 -10.90 5.24
CA THR A 260 23.00 -10.29 4.15
C THR A 260 23.51 -8.89 4.48
N GLY A 261 22.91 -8.23 5.45
CA GLY A 261 23.09 -6.78 5.66
C GLY A 261 22.24 -5.93 4.71
N TRP A 262 21.52 -6.55 3.77
CA TRP A 262 20.70 -5.83 2.80
C TRP A 262 19.41 -5.32 3.44
N ASN A 263 19.03 -4.11 3.06
CA ASN A 263 17.81 -3.45 3.49
C ASN A 263 16.93 -3.17 2.28
N MET A 264 15.79 -3.85 2.21
CA MET A 264 14.76 -3.59 1.21
C MET A 264 13.87 -2.45 1.70
N VAL A 265 13.60 -1.49 0.83
CA VAL A 265 12.73 -0.36 1.12
C VAL A 265 11.60 -0.32 0.09
N VAL A 266 10.38 -0.26 0.60
CA VAL A 266 9.16 -0.16 -0.20
C VAL A 266 8.59 1.25 -0.03
N VAL A 267 8.34 1.91 -1.16
CA VAL A 267 7.84 3.30 -1.22
C VAL A 267 6.53 3.33 -1.99
N ASN A 268 5.50 3.91 -1.38
CA ASN A 268 4.18 4.04 -1.98
C ASN A 268 3.62 5.45 -1.82
N SER A 269 3.02 5.98 -2.87
CA SER A 269 2.23 7.20 -2.78
C SER A 269 0.88 6.92 -2.12
N MET A 270 0.58 7.58 -0.99
CA MET A 270 -0.73 7.48 -0.33
C MET A 270 -1.86 7.97 -1.24
N ASP A 271 -1.58 8.95 -2.09
CA ASP A 271 -2.58 9.49 -3.02
C ASP A 271 -2.99 8.45 -4.07
N SER A 272 -2.04 7.64 -4.57
CA SER A 272 -2.35 6.57 -5.53
C SER A 272 -3.17 5.45 -4.91
N LEU A 273 -2.93 5.13 -3.64
CA LEU A 273 -3.70 4.13 -2.89
C LEU A 273 -5.15 4.57 -2.67
N VAL A 274 -5.36 5.86 -2.40
CA VAL A 274 -6.69 6.45 -2.31
C VAL A 274 -7.39 6.47 -3.68
N LEU A 275 -6.65 6.70 -4.77
CA LEU A 275 -7.20 6.72 -6.14
C LEU A 275 -7.74 5.34 -6.58
N GLU A 276 -7.12 4.25 -6.20
CA GLU A 276 -7.65 2.90 -6.47
C GLU A 276 -9.02 2.64 -5.82
N SER A 277 -9.36 3.37 -4.75
CA SER A 277 -10.66 3.27 -4.06
C SER A 277 -11.75 4.22 -4.59
N HIS A 278 -11.46 5.04 -5.60
CA HIS A 278 -12.43 6.04 -6.11
C HIS A 278 -13.78 5.43 -6.49
N ASN A 279 -13.81 4.24 -7.07
CA ASN A 279 -15.07 3.57 -7.45
C ASN A 279 -15.96 3.28 -6.23
N LEU A 280 -15.38 2.89 -5.10
CA LEU A 280 -16.11 2.69 -3.85
C LEU A 280 -16.58 4.03 -3.26
N HIS A 281 -15.78 5.06 -3.37
CA HIS A 281 -16.13 6.40 -2.90
C HIS A 281 -17.35 6.96 -3.65
N TYR A 282 -17.36 6.88 -4.98
CA TYR A 282 -18.51 7.29 -5.80
C TYR A 282 -19.76 6.47 -5.51
N LEU A 283 -19.63 5.16 -5.30
CA LEU A 283 -20.75 4.29 -4.95
C LEU A 283 -21.39 4.72 -3.63
N VAL A 284 -20.62 5.04 -2.62
CA VAL A 284 -21.13 5.50 -1.32
C VAL A 284 -21.79 6.87 -1.43
N TRP A 285 -21.20 7.82 -2.16
CA TRP A 285 -21.84 9.11 -2.43
C TRP A 285 -23.17 8.94 -3.15
N PHE A 286 -23.25 8.03 -4.11
CA PHE A 286 -24.50 7.72 -4.82
C PHE A 286 -25.58 7.16 -3.88
N ILE A 287 -25.20 6.23 -2.98
CA ILE A 287 -26.12 5.67 -1.97
C ILE A 287 -26.62 6.77 -1.01
N LEU A 288 -25.74 7.64 -0.52
CA LEU A 288 -26.12 8.75 0.36
C LEU A 288 -27.07 9.74 -0.33
N LEU A 289 -26.83 10.04 -1.60
CA LEU A 289 -27.72 10.88 -2.40
C LEU A 289 -29.09 10.22 -2.57
N LEU A 290 -29.13 8.92 -2.85
CA LEU A 290 -30.38 8.16 -3.00
C LEU A 290 -31.20 8.16 -1.70
N ILE A 291 -30.55 7.94 -0.55
CA ILE A 291 -31.19 8.04 0.77
C ILE A 291 -31.75 9.46 0.98
N GLY A 292 -30.99 10.49 0.64
CA GLY A 292 -31.44 11.89 0.73
C GLY A 292 -32.72 12.15 -0.07
N VAL A 293 -32.77 11.68 -1.31
CA VAL A 293 -33.97 11.80 -2.17
C VAL A 293 -35.17 11.07 -1.55
N ILE A 294 -34.97 9.85 -1.03
CA ILE A 294 -36.03 9.07 -0.36
C ILE A 294 -36.56 9.82 0.85
N LEU A 295 -35.68 10.39 1.70
CA LEU A 295 -36.08 11.15 2.87
C LEU A 295 -36.91 12.40 2.52
N ILE A 296 -36.49 13.16 1.49
CA ILE A 296 -37.25 14.32 1.00
C ILE A 296 -38.61 13.89 0.48
N PHE A 297 -38.69 12.78 -0.24
CA PHE A 297 -39.94 12.23 -0.72
C PHE A 297 -40.88 11.86 0.44
N LEU A 298 -40.38 11.17 1.46
CA LEU A 298 -41.15 10.81 2.66
C LEU A 298 -41.63 12.06 3.42
N ASP A 299 -40.78 13.10 3.57
CA ASP A 299 -41.17 14.37 4.19
C ASP A 299 -42.34 15.03 3.44
N THR A 300 -42.28 15.02 2.11
CA THR A 300 -43.36 15.54 1.26
C THR A 300 -44.66 14.77 1.45
N LEU A 301 -44.59 13.42 1.55
CA LEU A 301 -45.77 12.57 1.82
C LEU A 301 -46.38 12.87 3.19
N VAL A 302 -45.55 12.99 4.23
CA VAL A 302 -46.00 13.32 5.58
C VAL A 302 -46.67 14.69 5.59
N PHE A 303 -46.06 15.67 4.95
CA PHE A 303 -46.64 17.01 4.85
C PHE A 303 -48.01 16.99 4.17
N HIS A 304 -48.14 16.31 3.04
CA HIS A 304 -49.39 16.26 2.26
C HIS A 304 -50.51 15.53 2.99
N ASN A 305 -50.20 14.38 3.60
CA ASN A 305 -51.23 13.49 4.19
C ASN A 305 -51.60 13.84 5.64
N PHE A 306 -50.75 14.53 6.37
CA PHE A 306 -50.96 14.86 7.78
C PHE A 306 -51.06 16.37 8.03
N THR A 307 -50.06 17.12 7.70
CA THR A 307 -49.93 18.54 8.08
C THR A 307 -50.97 19.41 7.37
N ASN A 308 -51.17 19.20 6.07
CA ASN A 308 -52.08 20.02 5.27
C ASN A 308 -53.57 19.82 5.63
N PRO A 309 -54.08 18.58 5.84
CA PRO A 309 -55.44 18.35 6.34
C PRO A 309 -55.69 18.93 7.74
N ILE A 310 -54.77 18.80 8.67
CA ILE A 310 -54.89 19.40 10.01
C ILE A 310 -55.07 20.92 9.89
N TYR A 311 -54.26 21.56 9.06
CA TYR A 311 -54.36 22.99 8.89
C TYR A 311 -55.65 23.45 8.24
N ARG A 312 -56.18 22.70 7.27
CA ARG A 312 -57.48 22.95 6.64
C ARG A 312 -58.62 22.83 7.68
N LEU A 313 -58.59 21.79 8.51
CA LEU A 313 -59.52 21.57 9.58
C LEU A 313 -59.51 22.74 10.58
N LEU A 314 -58.37 23.13 11.10
CA LEU A 314 -58.22 24.27 12.02
C LEU A 314 -58.78 25.55 11.41
N ARG A 315 -58.53 25.85 10.15
CA ARG A 315 -59.05 27.02 9.46
C ARG A 315 -60.58 26.99 9.33
N THR A 316 -61.14 25.81 9.09
CA THR A 316 -62.59 25.63 9.02
C THR A 316 -63.24 25.82 10.39
N MET A 317 -62.62 25.28 11.46
CA MET A 317 -63.06 25.51 12.84
C MET A 317 -63.04 26.98 13.22
N GLU A 318 -62.00 27.73 12.81
CA GLU A 318 -61.86 29.17 13.04
C GLU A 318 -62.96 29.97 12.32
N LYS A 319 -63.27 29.62 11.03
CA LYS A 319 -64.36 30.22 10.30
C LYS A 319 -65.72 30.00 10.98
N PHE A 320 -65.97 28.74 11.40
CA PHE A 320 -67.19 28.38 12.13
C PHE A 320 -67.35 29.17 13.44
N GLY A 321 -66.26 29.30 14.23
CA GLY A 321 -66.21 30.10 15.45
C GLY A 321 -66.42 31.61 15.23
N LYS A 322 -66.08 32.14 14.05
CA LYS A 322 -66.32 33.54 13.65
C LYS A 322 -67.71 33.80 13.11
N GLY A 323 -68.58 32.78 13.10
CA GLY A 323 -69.98 32.97 12.69
C GLY A 323 -70.36 32.42 11.32
N ASP A 324 -69.42 31.85 10.56
CA ASP A 324 -69.77 31.11 9.35
C ASP A 324 -70.19 29.69 9.65
N TYR A 325 -71.48 29.56 10.08
CA TYR A 325 -72.07 28.29 10.49
C TYR A 325 -72.29 27.30 9.35
N ASN A 326 -72.04 27.71 8.07
CA ASN A 326 -72.08 26.83 6.91
C ASN A 326 -70.75 26.21 6.61
N ALA A 327 -69.69 26.66 7.26
CA ALA A 327 -68.33 26.09 7.05
C ALA A 327 -68.31 24.60 7.46
N ARG A 328 -67.85 23.73 6.57
CA ARG A 328 -67.62 22.28 6.83
C ARG A 328 -66.22 21.91 6.48
N ALA A 329 -65.66 21.03 7.30
CA ALA A 329 -64.35 20.47 7.08
C ALA A 329 -64.39 19.44 5.94
N GLN A 330 -63.41 19.47 5.07
CA GLN A 330 -63.22 18.40 4.08
C GLN A 330 -62.78 17.14 4.80
N GLU A 331 -63.38 16.00 4.48
CA GLU A 331 -63.08 14.69 5.07
C GLU A 331 -61.81 14.10 4.44
N GLU A 332 -60.70 14.86 4.57
CA GLU A 332 -59.39 14.52 4.05
C GLU A 332 -58.47 14.04 5.20
N GLY A 333 -57.35 13.36 4.83
CA GLY A 333 -56.37 12.82 5.76
C GLY A 333 -56.53 11.32 5.98
N ILE A 334 -55.59 10.74 6.70
CA ILE A 334 -55.51 9.28 6.94
C ILE A 334 -55.95 8.98 8.39
N GLY A 335 -56.74 7.90 8.57
CA GLY A 335 -57.06 7.36 9.88
C GLY A 335 -57.89 8.33 10.75
N GLU A 336 -57.37 8.62 11.94
CA GLU A 336 -58.01 9.41 12.97
C GLU A 336 -58.29 10.87 12.54
N LEU A 337 -57.48 11.44 11.64
CA LEU A 337 -57.68 12.80 11.14
C LEU A 337 -58.95 12.94 10.32
N LYS A 338 -59.32 11.96 9.52
CA LYS A 338 -60.57 11.91 8.80
C LYS A 338 -61.74 11.84 9.79
N ASN A 339 -61.62 11.01 10.82
CA ASN A 339 -62.65 10.88 11.87
C ASN A 339 -62.87 12.20 12.62
N VAL A 340 -61.81 12.96 12.94
CA VAL A 340 -61.93 14.28 13.57
C VAL A 340 -62.70 15.25 12.67
N SER A 341 -62.47 15.25 11.36
CA SER A 341 -63.19 16.08 10.41
C SER A 341 -64.69 15.72 10.35
N ILE A 342 -65.03 14.42 10.35
CA ILE A 342 -66.40 13.93 10.39
C ILE A 342 -67.11 14.34 11.69
N HIS A 343 -66.43 14.12 12.82
CA HIS A 343 -67.07 14.48 14.13
C HIS A 343 -67.25 16.01 14.25
N PHE A 344 -66.29 16.82 13.72
CA PHE A 344 -66.48 18.26 13.65
C PHE A 344 -67.67 18.64 12.80
N ASN A 345 -67.89 18.04 11.64
CA ASN A 345 -69.08 18.29 10.79
C ASN A 345 -70.39 17.93 11.47
N ILE A 346 -70.49 16.76 12.15
CA ILE A 346 -71.61 16.37 12.92
C ILE A 346 -71.94 17.36 14.04
N MET A 347 -70.92 17.82 14.76
CA MET A 347 -71.09 18.86 15.80
C MET A 347 -71.65 20.16 15.21
N ALA A 348 -71.01 20.62 14.06
CA ALA A 348 -71.46 21.81 13.36
C ALA A 348 -72.86 21.76 12.86
N ASP A 349 -73.34 20.60 12.39
CA ASP A 349 -74.75 20.36 11.99
C ASP A 349 -75.73 20.50 13.17
N LYS A 350 -75.40 19.85 14.30
CA LYS A 350 -76.23 19.93 15.52
C LYS A 350 -76.32 21.36 16.04
N MET A 351 -75.22 22.13 16.04
CA MET A 351 -75.26 23.52 16.50
C MET A 351 -76.02 24.41 15.56
N THR A 352 -75.94 24.19 14.26
CA THR A 352 -76.72 24.94 13.26
C THR A 352 -78.20 24.67 13.34
N GLU A 353 -78.59 23.40 13.60
CA GLU A 353 -80.00 23.01 13.82
C GLU A 353 -80.61 23.63 15.11
N HIS A 354 -79.84 23.59 16.21
CA HIS A 354 -80.26 24.21 17.48
C HIS A 354 -80.52 25.72 17.41
N ARG A 355 -79.82 26.39 16.50
CA ARG A 355 -79.97 27.83 16.32
C ARG A 355 -81.08 28.24 15.37
N ARG A 356 -81.58 27.29 14.57
CA ARG A 356 -82.77 27.50 13.68
C ARG A 356 -84.07 27.26 14.41
N LYS A 357 -84.06 26.59 15.59
CA LYS A 357 -85.17 26.49 16.51
C LYS A 357 -85.19 27.67 17.46
#